data_cd0a10401dd441f069a4807748e94482
#
_entry.id   cd0a10401dd441f069a4807748e94482
#
_cell.length_a   1.000
_cell.length_b   1.000
_cell.length_c   1.000
_cell.angle_alpha   90.00
_cell.angle_beta   90.00
_cell.angle_gamma   90.00
#
_symmetry.space_group_name_H-M   'P 1'
#
loop_
_entity.id
_entity.type
_entity.pdbx_description
1 polymer ?
#
loop_
_entity_poly.entity_id
_entity_poly.type
_entity_poly.pdbx_seq_one_letter_code
_entity_poly.pdbx_strand_id
1 'polypeptide(L)'
;HTQLVKEKIKKSVPEIDEIKFVSIHDFKIADYEDYDIIISTEERKEKDKRIVVIPNILNETGISTLRAHLDNMNSIMIENATPFSPECFILFSPEFIFTDLEVKTKEECLKIMSQAMEEKHVVTEDFYDSVMDRESKTTTTIGNGVSLPHGSPTAVNESKVGIAILKNPIMWDNEQVQVVFLLAFRLSTRDEISRIQMFYKEYVTLIDSEEKLE
;
A
#
# COMPACT_ATOMS: atom_id res chain seq x y z
N HIS A 1 -20.06 31.49 4.22
CA HIS A 1 -20.33 30.43 3.23
C HIS A 1 -19.18 29.44 3.15
N THR A 2 -17.94 29.90 2.96
CA THR A 2 -16.71 29.08 2.90
C THR A 2 -16.50 28.22 4.15
N GLN A 3 -16.74 28.75 5.36
CA GLN A 3 -16.58 28.01 6.60
C GLN A 3 -17.56 26.81 6.68
N LEU A 4 -18.80 27.01 6.26
CA LEU A 4 -19.82 25.93 6.23
C LEU A 4 -19.43 24.83 5.24
N VAL A 5 -18.90 25.20 4.07
CA VAL A 5 -18.39 24.25 3.07
C VAL A 5 -17.24 23.44 3.65
N LYS A 6 -16.26 24.10 4.29
CA LYS A 6 -15.12 23.45 4.92
C LYS A 6 -15.53 22.43 5.98
N GLU A 7 -16.45 22.80 6.86
CA GLU A 7 -16.97 21.91 7.91
C GLU A 7 -17.72 20.71 7.32
N LYS A 8 -18.56 20.94 6.29
CA LYS A 8 -19.28 19.89 5.60
C LYS A 8 -18.34 18.89 4.94
N ILE A 9 -17.32 19.36 4.22
CA ILE A 9 -16.35 18.50 3.57
C ILE A 9 -15.59 17.70 4.64
N LYS A 10 -14.98 18.34 5.63
CA LYS A 10 -14.22 17.65 6.69
C LYS A 10 -15.04 16.61 7.45
N LYS A 11 -16.31 16.87 7.69
CA LYS A 11 -17.22 15.90 8.32
C LYS A 11 -17.53 14.71 7.43
N SER A 12 -17.66 14.94 6.13
CA SER A 12 -18.10 13.94 5.16
C SER A 12 -16.96 13.16 4.54
N VAL A 13 -15.75 13.74 4.50
CA VAL A 13 -14.53 13.20 3.88
C VAL A 13 -13.36 13.49 4.83
N PRO A 14 -13.24 12.74 5.94
CA PRO A 14 -12.24 12.99 6.99
C PRO A 14 -10.79 12.89 6.53
N GLU A 15 -10.54 12.16 5.45
CA GLU A 15 -9.23 11.97 4.82
C GLU A 15 -8.65 13.23 4.17
N ILE A 16 -9.46 14.29 4.01
CA ILE A 16 -8.97 15.59 3.50
C ILE A 16 -8.37 16.40 4.65
N ASP A 17 -7.06 16.56 4.66
CA ASP A 17 -6.34 17.26 5.73
C ASP A 17 -6.48 18.78 5.64
N GLU A 18 -6.24 19.33 4.46
CA GLU A 18 -6.26 20.78 4.25
C GLU A 18 -7.24 21.19 3.14
N ILE A 19 -7.95 22.28 3.37
CA ILE A 19 -8.85 22.89 2.39
C ILE A 19 -8.54 24.37 2.28
N LYS A 20 -8.16 24.78 1.07
CA LYS A 20 -7.91 26.17 0.70
C LYS A 20 -8.99 26.66 -0.27
N PHE A 21 -9.52 27.84 -0.02
CA PHE A 21 -10.46 28.51 -0.93
C PHE A 21 -9.73 29.57 -1.72
N VAL A 22 -9.85 29.50 -3.04
CA VAL A 22 -9.20 30.45 -3.94
C VAL A 22 -10.25 31.03 -4.88
N SER A 23 -10.16 32.33 -5.16
CA SER A 23 -10.99 32.94 -6.20
C SER A 23 -10.61 32.40 -7.57
N ILE A 24 -11.60 32.19 -8.43
CA ILE A 24 -11.37 31.75 -9.81
C ILE A 24 -10.46 32.71 -10.59
N HIS A 25 -10.44 33.99 -10.20
CA HIS A 25 -9.59 35.01 -10.84
C HIS A 25 -8.14 34.95 -10.39
N ASP A 26 -7.91 34.42 -9.17
CA ASP A 26 -6.57 34.37 -8.57
C ASP A 26 -5.90 33.00 -8.80
N PHE A 27 -6.65 31.99 -9.24
CA PHE A 27 -6.16 30.63 -9.43
C PHE A 27 -5.52 30.46 -10.81
N LYS A 28 -4.23 30.13 -10.84
CA LYS A 28 -3.44 29.95 -12.07
C LYS A 28 -3.18 28.47 -12.36
N ILE A 29 -2.90 28.16 -13.62
CA ILE A 29 -2.55 26.78 -14.05
C ILE A 29 -1.29 26.26 -13.31
N ALA A 30 -0.34 27.15 -13.02
CA ALA A 30 0.87 26.78 -12.24
C ALA A 30 0.55 26.32 -10.81
N ASP A 31 -0.60 26.70 -10.26
CA ASP A 31 -0.99 26.33 -8.90
C ASP A 31 -1.57 24.90 -8.81
N TYR A 32 -1.79 24.22 -9.95
CA TYR A 32 -2.35 22.86 -9.96
C TYR A 32 -1.46 21.82 -9.28
N GLU A 33 -0.15 21.99 -9.32
CA GLU A 33 0.79 21.04 -8.73
C GLU A 33 0.80 21.08 -7.19
N ASP A 34 0.28 22.17 -6.61
CA ASP A 34 0.22 22.35 -5.16
C ASP A 34 -0.98 21.64 -4.50
N TYR A 35 -1.86 20.99 -5.31
CA TYR A 35 -3.11 20.42 -4.81
C TYR A 35 -3.32 19.00 -5.34
N ASP A 36 -3.76 18.10 -4.45
CA ASP A 36 -4.15 16.73 -4.81
C ASP A 36 -5.49 16.69 -5.52
N ILE A 37 -6.43 17.58 -5.14
CA ILE A 37 -7.75 17.70 -5.75
C ILE A 37 -8.19 19.17 -5.82
N ILE A 38 -8.87 19.50 -6.90
CA ILE A 38 -9.40 20.82 -7.17
C ILE A 38 -10.91 20.72 -7.40
N ILE A 39 -11.68 21.30 -6.48
CA ILE A 39 -13.14 21.34 -6.60
C ILE A 39 -13.55 22.66 -7.26
N SER A 40 -14.15 22.57 -8.45
CA SER A 40 -14.70 23.72 -9.16
C SER A 40 -16.24 23.72 -9.08
N THR A 41 -16.82 24.89 -8.88
CA THR A 41 -18.31 25.04 -8.95
C THR A 41 -18.81 25.25 -10.37
N GLU A 42 -17.92 25.48 -11.30
CA GLU A 42 -18.22 25.74 -12.72
C GLU A 42 -17.36 24.82 -13.61
N GLU A 43 -17.86 24.55 -14.82
CA GLU A 43 -17.08 23.81 -15.80
C GLU A 43 -15.80 24.54 -16.18
N ARG A 44 -14.70 23.79 -16.24
CA ARG A 44 -13.40 24.29 -16.62
C ARG A 44 -13.03 23.82 -18.01
N LYS A 45 -12.28 24.65 -18.75
CA LYS A 45 -11.75 24.30 -20.06
C LYS A 45 -10.56 23.35 -19.96
N GLU A 46 -9.84 23.44 -18.86
CA GLU A 46 -8.68 22.63 -18.55
C GLU A 46 -9.15 21.19 -18.22
N LYS A 47 -8.51 20.20 -18.86
CA LYS A 47 -8.74 18.79 -18.59
C LYS A 47 -7.60 18.26 -17.72
N ASP A 48 -7.76 18.38 -16.40
CA ASP A 48 -6.86 17.76 -15.42
C ASP A 48 -7.66 16.77 -14.58
N LYS A 49 -7.08 15.58 -14.35
CA LYS A 49 -7.72 14.52 -13.57
C LYS A 49 -8.02 14.90 -12.12
N ARG A 50 -7.32 15.90 -11.59
CA ARG A 50 -7.52 16.42 -10.23
C ARG A 50 -8.74 17.34 -10.13
N ILE A 51 -9.29 17.80 -11.24
CA ILE A 51 -10.44 18.71 -11.26
C ILE A 51 -11.74 17.91 -11.19
N VAL A 52 -12.54 18.19 -10.20
CA VAL A 52 -13.94 17.71 -10.11
C VAL A 52 -14.88 18.89 -10.10
N VAL A 53 -15.91 18.86 -10.95
CA VAL A 53 -16.92 19.91 -11.02
C VAL A 53 -18.07 19.53 -10.11
N ILE A 54 -18.29 20.32 -9.06
CA ILE A 54 -19.36 20.13 -8.08
C ILE A 54 -20.10 21.45 -7.89
N PRO A 55 -21.19 21.70 -8.63
CA PRO A 55 -21.91 22.96 -8.57
C PRO A 55 -22.44 23.30 -7.19
N ASN A 56 -22.77 22.29 -6.40
CA ASN A 56 -23.20 22.47 -5.01
C ASN A 56 -22.66 21.37 -4.10
N ILE A 57 -21.57 21.67 -3.40
CA ILE A 57 -20.92 20.76 -2.46
C ILE A 57 -21.72 20.57 -1.15
N LEU A 58 -22.66 21.45 -0.85
CA LEU A 58 -23.44 21.39 0.40
C LEU A 58 -24.56 20.36 0.36
N ASN A 59 -24.98 19.88 -0.80
CA ASN A 59 -25.97 18.81 -0.91
C ASN A 59 -25.32 17.41 -0.87
N GLU A 60 -26.14 16.38 -0.70
CA GLU A 60 -25.66 14.98 -0.64
C GLU A 60 -25.08 14.52 -1.97
N THR A 61 -25.64 14.96 -3.09
CA THR A 61 -25.12 14.65 -4.43
C THR A 61 -23.71 15.19 -4.63
N GLY A 62 -23.44 16.43 -4.18
CA GLY A 62 -22.12 17.04 -4.26
C GLY A 62 -21.07 16.25 -3.45
N ILE A 63 -21.42 15.83 -2.23
CA ILE A 63 -20.53 15.00 -1.40
C ILE A 63 -20.32 13.61 -2.02
N SER A 64 -21.37 12.98 -2.56
CA SER A 64 -21.25 11.68 -3.25
C SER A 64 -20.36 11.78 -4.49
N THR A 65 -20.47 12.87 -5.26
CA THR A 65 -19.64 13.13 -6.42
C THR A 65 -18.16 13.29 -6.00
N LEU A 66 -17.91 14.03 -4.90
CA LEU A 66 -16.55 14.19 -4.39
C LEU A 66 -15.94 12.83 -3.96
N ARG A 67 -16.70 12.02 -3.22
CA ARG A 67 -16.24 10.69 -2.81
C ARG A 67 -15.93 9.79 -4.00
N ALA A 68 -16.85 9.69 -4.96
CA ALA A 68 -16.65 8.88 -6.15
C ALA A 68 -15.41 9.33 -6.97
N HIS A 69 -15.14 10.64 -7.00
CA HIS A 69 -13.94 11.18 -7.65
C HIS A 69 -12.66 10.81 -6.89
N LEU A 70 -12.65 10.91 -5.56
CA LEU A 70 -11.52 10.49 -4.72
C LEU A 70 -11.26 8.98 -4.85
N ASP A 71 -12.30 8.16 -4.80
CA ASP A 71 -12.18 6.71 -4.97
C ASP A 71 -11.59 6.37 -6.35
N ASN A 72 -12.02 7.06 -7.40
CA ASN A 72 -11.47 6.88 -8.76
C ASN A 72 -10.02 7.35 -8.84
N MET A 73 -9.68 8.50 -8.24
CA MET A 73 -8.29 8.98 -8.19
C MET A 73 -7.39 8.01 -7.42
N ASN A 74 -7.83 7.53 -6.28
CA ASN A 74 -7.09 6.53 -5.51
C ASN A 74 -6.87 5.25 -6.31
N SER A 75 -7.89 4.76 -7.02
CA SER A 75 -7.75 3.59 -7.90
C SER A 75 -6.73 3.83 -9.02
N ILE A 76 -6.76 5.00 -9.67
CA ILE A 76 -5.80 5.37 -10.72
C ILE A 76 -4.39 5.53 -10.15
N MET A 77 -4.24 6.13 -8.97
CA MET A 77 -2.94 6.25 -8.30
C MET A 77 -2.38 4.87 -7.94
N ILE A 78 -3.21 3.98 -7.44
CA ILE A 78 -2.84 2.60 -7.11
C ILE A 78 -2.43 1.85 -8.39
N GLU A 79 -3.21 1.92 -9.48
CA GLU A 79 -2.88 1.29 -10.77
C GLU A 79 -1.57 1.81 -11.38
N ASN A 80 -1.24 3.09 -11.19
CA ASN A 80 -0.02 3.70 -11.73
C ASN A 80 1.19 3.61 -10.79
N ALA A 81 0.95 3.47 -9.47
CA ALA A 81 2.00 3.48 -8.46
C ALA A 81 2.40 2.09 -7.99
N THR A 82 1.58 1.07 -8.22
CA THR A 82 1.89 -0.30 -7.77
C THR A 82 2.22 -1.21 -8.94
N PRO A 83 3.28 -2.01 -8.82
CA PRO A 83 3.60 -3.05 -9.80
C PRO A 83 2.64 -4.25 -9.69
N PHE A 84 1.73 -4.24 -8.72
CA PHE A 84 0.82 -5.34 -8.44
C PHE A 84 -0.57 -5.06 -9.03
N SER A 85 -1.16 -6.08 -9.67
CA SER A 85 -2.52 -6.05 -10.20
C SER A 85 -3.57 -6.03 -9.09
N PRO A 86 -4.81 -5.59 -9.36
CA PRO A 86 -5.90 -5.62 -8.38
C PRO A 86 -6.15 -7.00 -7.77
N GLU A 87 -5.92 -8.08 -8.53
CA GLU A 87 -6.06 -9.45 -8.08
C GLU A 87 -5.04 -9.83 -7.01
N CYS A 88 -3.86 -9.20 -7.02
CA CYS A 88 -2.83 -9.39 -6.01
C CYS A 88 -3.09 -8.57 -4.74
N PHE A 89 -3.92 -7.52 -4.77
CA PHE A 89 -4.15 -6.66 -3.60
C PHE A 89 -4.76 -7.40 -2.41
N ILE A 90 -5.49 -8.48 -2.61
CA ILE A 90 -6.03 -9.29 -1.52
C ILE A 90 -4.94 -9.91 -0.64
N LEU A 91 -3.70 -10.02 -1.18
CA LEU A 91 -2.55 -10.53 -0.43
C LEU A 91 -1.99 -9.48 0.54
N PHE A 92 -2.30 -8.22 0.36
CA PHE A 92 -1.78 -7.13 1.19
C PHE A 92 -2.86 -6.61 2.14
N SER A 93 -2.44 -6.24 3.33
CA SER A 93 -3.30 -5.62 4.34
C SER A 93 -2.48 -4.61 5.14
N PRO A 94 -3.01 -3.41 5.43
CA PRO A 94 -2.28 -2.35 6.12
C PRO A 94 -1.67 -2.78 7.46
N GLU A 95 -2.33 -3.68 8.18
CA GLU A 95 -1.87 -4.21 9.46
C GLU A 95 -0.58 -5.06 9.39
N PHE A 96 -0.17 -5.47 8.18
CA PHE A 96 1.07 -6.22 7.93
C PHE A 96 2.12 -5.38 7.18
N ILE A 97 1.94 -4.06 7.13
CA ILE A 97 2.89 -3.12 6.54
C ILE A 97 3.55 -2.33 7.68
N PHE A 98 4.84 -2.55 7.86
CA PHE A 98 5.66 -1.92 8.90
C PHE A 98 6.58 -0.90 8.23
N THR A 99 6.38 0.37 8.50
CA THR A 99 7.28 1.45 8.07
C THR A 99 8.19 1.84 9.23
N ASP A 100 9.44 2.18 8.93
CA ASP A 100 10.45 2.58 9.93
C ASP A 100 10.66 1.55 11.05
N LEU A 101 10.55 0.25 10.73
CA LEU A 101 10.73 -0.82 11.72
C LEU A 101 12.16 -0.82 12.24
N GLU A 102 12.32 -0.63 13.55
CA GLU A 102 13.62 -0.60 14.22
C GLU A 102 13.92 -1.97 14.82
N VAL A 103 14.79 -2.72 14.17
CA VAL A 103 15.25 -4.06 14.57
C VAL A 103 16.75 -4.18 14.33
N LYS A 104 17.39 -5.14 14.98
CA LYS A 104 18.84 -5.37 14.88
C LYS A 104 19.20 -6.66 14.16
N THR A 105 18.28 -7.62 14.13
CA THR A 105 18.52 -8.94 13.55
C THR A 105 17.34 -9.41 12.71
N LYS A 106 17.60 -10.35 11.81
CA LYS A 106 16.55 -10.97 10.99
C LYS A 106 15.52 -11.73 11.85
N GLU A 107 15.99 -12.39 12.92
CA GLU A 107 15.13 -13.12 13.85
C GLU A 107 14.12 -12.20 14.53
N GLU A 108 14.58 -11.03 14.98
CA GLU A 108 13.72 -10.00 15.60
C GLU A 108 12.68 -9.49 14.60
N CYS A 109 13.10 -9.16 13.37
CA CYS A 109 12.23 -8.71 12.30
C CYS A 109 11.15 -9.77 11.99
N LEU A 110 11.56 -10.99 11.69
CA LEU A 110 10.67 -12.08 11.34
C LEU A 110 9.72 -12.46 12.47
N LYS A 111 10.17 -12.35 13.72
CA LYS A 111 9.32 -12.60 14.88
C LYS A 111 8.20 -11.58 15.00
N ILE A 112 8.51 -10.27 14.87
CA ILE A 112 7.51 -9.20 14.92
C ILE A 112 6.47 -9.39 13.81
N MET A 113 6.94 -9.61 12.59
CA MET A 113 6.06 -9.77 11.44
C MET A 113 5.16 -11.02 11.56
N SER A 114 5.72 -12.15 11.98
CA SER A 114 4.98 -13.40 12.16
C SER A 114 3.96 -13.30 13.28
N GLN A 115 4.30 -12.67 14.41
CA GLN A 115 3.38 -12.45 15.52
C GLN A 115 2.17 -11.59 15.11
N ALA A 116 2.39 -10.54 14.35
CA ALA A 116 1.27 -9.73 13.84
C ALA A 116 0.31 -10.53 12.96
N MET A 117 0.84 -11.45 12.13
CA MET A 117 0.01 -12.35 11.32
C MET A 117 -0.71 -13.42 12.16
N GLU A 118 -0.06 -13.93 13.21
CA GLU A 118 -0.64 -14.89 14.15
C GLU A 118 -1.77 -14.27 14.96
N GLU A 119 -1.60 -13.06 15.50
CA GLU A 119 -2.63 -12.31 16.22
C GLU A 119 -3.90 -12.08 15.39
N LYS A 120 -3.77 -12.00 14.08
CA LYS A 120 -4.89 -11.90 13.13
C LYS A 120 -5.37 -13.25 12.60
N HIS A 121 -4.84 -14.35 13.13
CA HIS A 121 -5.16 -15.72 12.71
C HIS A 121 -4.91 -16.01 11.22
N VAL A 122 -4.07 -15.22 10.57
CA VAL A 122 -3.62 -15.44 9.20
C VAL A 122 -2.71 -16.66 9.12
N VAL A 123 -1.91 -16.87 10.16
CA VAL A 123 -1.02 -18.03 10.31
C VAL A 123 -1.22 -18.70 11.67
N THR A 124 -0.68 -19.91 11.81
CA THR A 124 -0.65 -20.66 13.09
C THR A 124 0.59 -20.32 13.90
N GLU A 125 0.64 -20.75 15.17
CA GLU A 125 1.79 -20.58 16.06
C GLU A 125 3.09 -21.18 15.52
N ASP A 126 3.02 -22.20 14.66
CA ASP A 126 4.18 -22.86 14.05
C ASP A 126 4.80 -22.06 12.89
N PHE A 127 4.15 -20.99 12.45
CA PHE A 127 4.59 -20.26 11.25
C PHE A 127 5.97 -19.66 11.38
N TYR A 128 6.24 -18.95 12.50
CA TYR A 128 7.56 -18.35 12.75
C TYR A 128 8.67 -19.40 12.72
N ASP A 129 8.49 -20.51 13.40
CA ASP A 129 9.48 -21.61 13.45
C ASP A 129 9.70 -22.18 12.05
N SER A 130 8.65 -22.30 11.25
CA SER A 130 8.78 -22.77 9.86
C SER A 130 9.55 -21.80 8.96
N VAL A 131 9.38 -20.48 9.17
CA VAL A 131 10.17 -19.45 8.49
C VAL A 131 11.63 -19.56 8.88
N MET A 132 11.94 -19.68 10.18
CA MET A 132 13.31 -19.82 10.69
C MET A 132 14.00 -21.10 10.22
N ASP A 133 13.27 -22.22 10.18
CA ASP A 133 13.77 -23.48 9.59
C ASP A 133 14.13 -23.32 8.11
N ARG A 134 13.29 -22.59 7.36
CA ARG A 134 13.55 -22.28 5.95
C ARG A 134 14.77 -21.38 5.77
N GLU A 135 14.89 -20.31 6.55
CA GLU A 135 16.02 -19.38 6.54
C GLU A 135 17.35 -20.05 6.90
N SER A 136 17.32 -21.04 7.81
CA SER A 136 18.54 -21.77 8.22
C SER A 136 19.13 -22.63 7.10
N LYS A 137 18.34 -23.02 6.10
CA LYS A 137 18.75 -23.89 4.99
C LYS A 137 19.40 -23.10 3.84
N THR A 138 18.85 -21.94 3.54
CA THR A 138 19.34 -21.07 2.46
C THR A 138 18.76 -19.69 2.70
N THR A 139 19.59 -18.66 2.61
CA THR A 139 19.11 -17.27 2.71
C THR A 139 18.05 -16.96 1.66
N THR A 140 17.12 -16.11 2.01
CA THR A 140 16.06 -15.63 1.12
C THR A 140 16.35 -14.22 0.59
N THR A 141 17.57 -13.70 0.74
CA THR A 141 18.00 -12.46 0.10
C THR A 141 18.03 -12.64 -1.43
N ILE A 142 17.61 -11.61 -2.13
CA ILE A 142 17.48 -11.60 -3.59
C ILE A 142 18.28 -10.47 -4.25
N GLY A 143 19.13 -9.79 -3.47
CA GLY A 143 19.89 -8.61 -3.89
C GLY A 143 19.10 -7.31 -3.63
N ASN A 144 19.71 -6.18 -3.97
CA ASN A 144 19.14 -4.84 -3.87
C ASN A 144 18.56 -4.48 -2.48
N GLY A 145 19.12 -5.06 -1.42
CA GLY A 145 18.62 -4.80 -0.06
C GLY A 145 17.28 -5.44 0.28
N VAL A 146 16.85 -6.45 -0.47
CA VAL A 146 15.54 -7.08 -0.33
C VAL A 146 15.67 -8.55 0.09
N SER A 147 14.78 -8.98 0.99
CA SER A 147 14.65 -10.37 1.41
C SER A 147 13.20 -10.85 1.27
N LEU A 148 13.02 -12.14 0.92
CA LEU A 148 11.73 -12.76 0.63
C LEU A 148 11.51 -14.02 1.49
N PRO A 149 11.55 -13.92 2.83
CA PRO A 149 11.33 -15.04 3.72
C PRO A 149 9.91 -15.61 3.59
N HIS A 150 9.78 -16.92 3.77
CA HIS A 150 8.51 -17.62 3.69
C HIS A 150 8.45 -18.82 4.62
N GLY A 151 7.26 -19.10 5.12
CA GLY A 151 7.01 -20.25 6.00
C GLY A 151 6.35 -21.44 5.28
N SER A 152 6.07 -22.49 6.04
CA SER A 152 5.37 -23.68 5.54
C SER A 152 3.92 -23.31 5.15
N PRO A 153 3.44 -23.72 3.95
CA PRO A 153 2.04 -23.55 3.58
C PRO A 153 1.03 -24.19 4.54
N THR A 154 1.46 -25.22 5.29
CA THR A 154 0.63 -25.90 6.29
C THR A 154 0.40 -25.08 7.55
N ALA A 155 1.24 -24.07 7.79
CA ALA A 155 1.11 -23.11 8.89
C ALA A 155 0.34 -21.84 8.49
N VAL A 156 -0.28 -21.81 7.30
CA VAL A 156 -0.98 -20.65 6.78
C VAL A 156 -2.48 -20.92 6.64
N ASN A 157 -3.29 -20.09 7.30
CA ASN A 157 -4.74 -20.12 7.23
C ASN A 157 -5.29 -19.28 6.06
N GLU A 158 -4.67 -18.13 5.81
CA GLU A 158 -5.02 -17.19 4.75
C GLU A 158 -3.75 -16.66 4.08
N SER A 159 -3.74 -16.61 2.73
CA SER A 159 -2.57 -16.08 2.01
C SER A 159 -2.43 -14.58 2.19
N LYS A 160 -1.30 -14.14 2.75
CA LYS A 160 -0.94 -12.73 2.94
C LYS A 160 0.55 -12.49 2.70
N VAL A 161 0.86 -11.23 2.42
CA VAL A 161 2.22 -10.71 2.31
C VAL A 161 2.41 -9.62 3.35
N GLY A 162 3.37 -9.80 4.25
CA GLY A 162 3.83 -8.76 5.14
C GLY A 162 4.98 -7.99 4.49
N ILE A 163 5.01 -6.67 4.69
CA ILE A 163 6.09 -5.81 4.21
C ILE A 163 6.69 -5.09 5.39
N ALA A 164 8.02 -5.16 5.54
CA ALA A 164 8.72 -4.30 6.49
C ALA A 164 9.77 -3.46 5.76
N ILE A 165 9.70 -2.15 5.95
CA ILE A 165 10.72 -1.19 5.58
C ILE A 165 11.49 -0.89 6.87
N LEU A 166 12.76 -1.29 6.93
CA LEU A 166 13.58 -1.13 8.10
C LEU A 166 14.11 0.30 8.19
N LYS A 167 14.11 0.86 9.39
CA LYS A 167 14.68 2.18 9.65
C LYS A 167 16.17 2.26 9.28
N ASN A 168 16.90 1.19 9.57
CA ASN A 168 18.29 1.01 9.19
C ASN A 168 18.46 -0.37 8.56
N PRO A 169 19.25 -0.51 7.49
CA PRO A 169 19.57 -1.82 6.95
C PRO A 169 20.22 -2.72 8.02
N ILE A 170 19.87 -3.99 8.03
CA ILE A 170 20.45 -5.00 8.91
C ILE A 170 21.20 -6.05 8.10
N MET A 171 22.18 -6.70 8.74
CA MET A 171 22.85 -7.85 8.14
C MET A 171 21.90 -9.05 8.14
N TRP A 172 21.63 -9.56 6.93
CA TRP A 172 20.84 -10.76 6.68
C TRP A 172 21.77 -11.81 6.07
N ASP A 173 22.37 -12.60 6.96
CA ASP A 173 23.49 -13.46 6.65
C ASP A 173 24.70 -12.69 6.06
N ASN A 174 24.85 -12.63 4.74
CA ASN A 174 25.98 -11.98 4.08
C ASN A 174 25.63 -10.68 3.34
N GLU A 175 24.37 -10.26 3.38
CA GLU A 175 23.88 -9.08 2.65
C GLU A 175 23.19 -8.10 3.57
N GLN A 176 23.21 -6.81 3.23
CA GLN A 176 22.40 -5.82 3.92
C GLN A 176 20.99 -5.82 3.33
N VAL A 177 19.97 -5.89 4.22
CA VAL A 177 18.57 -5.87 3.85
C VAL A 177 17.88 -4.69 4.52
N GLN A 178 17.10 -3.96 3.76
CA GLN A 178 16.25 -2.85 4.20
C GLN A 178 14.76 -3.11 3.98
N VAL A 179 14.41 -3.95 3.02
CA VAL A 179 13.01 -4.29 2.73
C VAL A 179 12.81 -5.79 2.85
N VAL A 180 11.81 -6.18 3.63
CA VAL A 180 11.47 -7.59 3.85
C VAL A 180 10.04 -7.84 3.40
N PHE A 181 9.85 -8.85 2.53
CA PHE A 181 8.54 -9.38 2.14
C PHE A 181 8.34 -10.74 2.78
N LEU A 182 7.63 -10.80 3.91
CA LEU A 182 7.31 -12.07 4.55
C LEU A 182 6.08 -12.71 3.87
N LEU A 183 6.30 -13.86 3.23
CA LEU A 183 5.26 -14.55 2.48
C LEU A 183 4.58 -15.64 3.34
N ALA A 184 3.31 -15.44 3.62
CA ALA A 184 2.43 -16.46 4.18
C ALA A 184 1.50 -16.93 3.05
N PHE A 185 1.83 -18.04 2.38
CA PHE A 185 1.07 -18.55 1.23
C PHE A 185 0.49 -19.92 1.52
N ARG A 186 -0.84 -20.01 1.36
CA ARG A 186 -1.60 -21.24 1.39
C ARG A 186 -1.75 -21.78 -0.03
N LEU A 187 -1.53 -23.09 -0.21
CA LEU A 187 -1.53 -23.74 -1.53
C LEU A 187 -2.66 -24.77 -1.65
N SER A 188 -3.86 -24.42 -1.17
CA SER A 188 -4.97 -25.38 -1.04
C SER A 188 -5.90 -25.41 -2.26
N THR A 189 -5.99 -24.33 -3.00
CA THR A 189 -6.89 -24.21 -4.16
C THR A 189 -6.15 -23.75 -5.41
N ARG A 190 -6.75 -23.99 -6.59
CA ARG A 190 -6.19 -23.51 -7.87
C ARG A 190 -6.13 -21.98 -7.93
N ASP A 191 -7.13 -21.32 -7.37
CA ASP A 191 -7.20 -19.84 -7.37
C ASP A 191 -6.10 -19.23 -6.50
N GLU A 192 -5.83 -19.84 -5.34
CA GLU A 192 -4.70 -19.44 -4.49
C GLU A 192 -3.37 -19.61 -5.22
N ILE A 193 -3.14 -20.77 -5.83
CA ILE A 193 -1.91 -21.06 -6.58
C ILE A 193 -1.76 -20.06 -7.75
N SER A 194 -2.83 -19.81 -8.51
CA SER A 194 -2.80 -18.86 -9.64
C SER A 194 -2.44 -17.43 -9.18
N ARG A 195 -3.01 -16.98 -8.06
CA ARG A 195 -2.73 -15.67 -7.48
C ARG A 195 -1.28 -15.55 -7.01
N ILE A 196 -0.76 -16.60 -6.39
CA ILE A 196 0.64 -16.64 -5.93
C ILE A 196 1.60 -16.61 -7.14
N GLN A 197 1.29 -17.34 -8.21
CA GLN A 197 2.07 -17.29 -9.45
C GLN A 197 2.06 -15.89 -10.08
N MET A 198 0.91 -15.22 -10.06
CA MET A 198 0.78 -13.83 -10.51
C MET A 198 1.61 -12.89 -9.64
N PHE A 199 1.53 -13.01 -8.31
CA PHE A 199 2.36 -12.25 -7.39
C PHE A 199 3.86 -12.40 -7.71
N TYR A 200 4.37 -13.60 -7.86
CA TYR A 200 5.79 -13.80 -8.19
C TYR A 200 6.18 -13.16 -9.52
N LYS A 201 5.33 -13.25 -10.54
CA LYS A 201 5.58 -12.62 -11.85
C LYS A 201 5.69 -11.09 -11.73
N GLU A 202 4.76 -10.48 -11.00
CA GLU A 202 4.72 -9.03 -10.81
C GLU A 202 5.84 -8.57 -9.87
N TYR A 203 6.14 -9.35 -8.83
CA TYR A 203 7.23 -9.10 -7.91
C TYR A 203 8.60 -9.08 -8.59
N VAL A 204 8.89 -10.02 -9.49
CA VAL A 204 10.14 -10.02 -10.29
C VAL A 204 10.24 -8.74 -11.11
N THR A 205 9.14 -8.29 -11.72
CA THR A 205 9.11 -7.03 -12.48
C THR A 205 9.39 -5.80 -11.60
N LEU A 206 9.00 -5.84 -10.32
CA LEU A 206 9.30 -4.78 -9.35
C LEU A 206 10.79 -4.71 -9.04
N ILE A 207 11.42 -5.85 -8.78
CA ILE A 207 12.82 -5.91 -8.34
C ILE A 207 13.79 -5.57 -9.48
N ASP A 208 13.46 -5.98 -10.70
CA ASP A 208 14.28 -5.70 -11.89
C ASP A 208 14.25 -4.22 -12.31
N SER A 209 13.34 -3.41 -11.74
CA SER A 209 13.28 -1.98 -11.99
C SER A 209 13.86 -1.18 -10.82
N GLU A 210 15.12 -0.74 -10.94
CA GLU A 210 15.81 0.10 -9.93
C GLU A 210 15.01 1.37 -9.57
N GLU A 211 14.26 1.96 -10.52
CA GLU A 211 13.41 3.15 -10.33
C GLU A 211 12.20 2.95 -9.39
N LYS A 212 11.82 1.72 -9.08
CA LYS A 212 10.59 1.43 -8.29
C LYS A 212 10.87 1.04 -6.84
N LEU A 213 12.16 0.91 -6.48
CA LEU A 213 12.58 0.59 -5.12
C LEU A 213 13.07 1.83 -4.34
N GLU A 214 13.22 2.99 -5.00
CA GLU A 214 13.47 4.29 -4.39
C GLU A 214 12.14 4.98 -4.03
#